data_34d4c33d280b9bb417dd0451637d2d51
#
_entry.id   34d4c33d280b9bb417dd0451637d2d51
#
_cell.length_a   1.000
_cell.length_b   1.000
_cell.length_c   1.000
_cell.angle_alpha   90.00
_cell.angle_beta   90.00
_cell.angle_gamma   90.00
#
_symmetry.space_group_name_H-M   'P 1'
#
loop_
_entity.id
_entity.type
_entity.pdbx_description
1 polymer ?
#
loop_
_entity_poly.entity_id
_entity_poly.type
_entity_poly.pdbx_seq_one_letter_code
_entity_poly.pdbx_strand_id
1 'polypeptide(L)'
;TIAQVSTVEFGKNRVQYRKFKWQYLQTPNFNTYFYEDGKTLANYVLQIAEKELPAIEQFVEYGLQRRANIVIYNHFNELEQSNIGLNLDWQTTGGITKLVNNKMIVYFDGNHDHLRRQVRQGIARVLVENILFGDDLGEFAANQTLLDLPKWLVDGYVDYVAEEWNAELDDELKSALLSGEYKNFYQLAYEKPLLAGH
;
A
#
# COMPACT_ATOMS: atom_id res chain seq x y z
N THR A 1 5.42 -4.21 -57.00
CA THR A 1 5.35 -5.05 -55.77
C THR A 1 5.10 -4.12 -54.60
N ILE A 2 3.87 -4.08 -54.15
CA ILE A 2 3.45 -3.27 -53.00
C ILE A 2 3.77 -4.10 -51.76
N ALA A 3 4.71 -3.62 -50.93
CA ALA A 3 4.98 -4.20 -49.62
C ALA A 3 3.78 -3.87 -48.73
N GLN A 4 3.01 -4.89 -48.39
CA GLN A 4 2.00 -4.84 -47.37
C GLN A 4 2.72 -4.78 -46.02
N VAL A 5 2.75 -3.61 -45.42
CA VAL A 5 3.12 -3.49 -43.99
C VAL A 5 1.94 -4.02 -43.20
N SER A 6 2.01 -5.29 -42.79
CA SER A 6 1.12 -5.82 -41.78
C SER A 6 1.52 -5.15 -40.46
N THR A 7 0.70 -4.24 -39.97
CA THR A 7 0.69 -3.85 -38.59
C THR A 7 0.36 -5.09 -37.78
N VAL A 8 1.39 -5.80 -37.34
CA VAL A 8 1.25 -6.78 -36.26
C VAL A 8 0.91 -5.92 -35.05
N GLU A 9 -0.37 -5.84 -34.68
CA GLU A 9 -0.74 -5.52 -33.31
C GLU A 9 0.06 -6.53 -32.47
N PHE A 10 1.04 -6.04 -31.76
CA PHE A 10 1.64 -6.82 -30.68
C PHE A 10 0.51 -7.08 -29.70
N GLY A 11 -0.15 -8.21 -29.97
CA GLY A 11 -1.32 -8.66 -29.25
C GLY A 11 -0.97 -8.63 -27.78
N LYS A 12 -1.94 -8.27 -26.96
CA LYS A 12 -1.95 -8.34 -25.51
C LYS A 12 -1.07 -9.49 -25.09
N ASN A 13 0.16 -9.18 -24.68
CA ASN A 13 1.05 -10.19 -24.12
C ASN A 13 0.23 -10.85 -23.00
N ARG A 14 -0.11 -12.12 -23.17
CA ARG A 14 -0.69 -12.89 -22.09
C ARG A 14 0.33 -12.80 -20.98
N VAL A 15 0.03 -12.04 -19.95
CA VAL A 15 0.83 -12.02 -18.73
C VAL A 15 0.92 -13.48 -18.31
N GLN A 16 2.11 -14.07 -18.41
CA GLN A 16 2.32 -15.43 -17.96
C GLN A 16 2.32 -15.35 -16.44
N TYR A 17 1.17 -15.65 -15.84
CA TYR A 17 1.05 -15.70 -14.40
C TYR A 17 1.94 -16.83 -13.88
N ARG A 18 2.98 -16.44 -13.17
CA ARG A 18 3.82 -17.40 -12.45
C ARG A 18 2.97 -18.03 -11.34
N LYS A 19 2.94 -19.35 -11.26
CA LYS A 19 2.31 -20.06 -10.16
C LYS A 19 3.26 -20.06 -8.97
N PHE A 20 2.97 -19.26 -7.96
CA PHE A 20 3.73 -19.23 -6.72
C PHE A 20 3.28 -20.36 -5.79
N LYS A 21 4.23 -21.06 -5.17
CA LYS A 21 3.95 -22.00 -4.09
C LYS A 21 4.00 -21.24 -2.78
N TRP A 22 2.86 -20.72 -2.39
CA TRP A 22 2.74 -19.92 -1.18
C TRP A 22 2.93 -20.76 0.08
N GLN A 23 3.69 -20.22 1.00
CA GLN A 23 3.86 -20.65 2.38
C GLN A 23 3.47 -19.49 3.29
N TYR A 24 3.22 -19.75 4.56
CA TYR A 24 2.93 -18.67 5.49
C TYR A 24 3.60 -18.88 6.85
N LEU A 25 3.88 -17.78 7.50
CA LEU A 25 4.25 -17.68 8.91
C LEU A 25 3.16 -16.92 9.65
N GLN A 26 2.98 -17.22 10.91
CA GLN A 26 1.94 -16.61 11.74
C GLN A 26 2.52 -16.08 13.04
N THR A 27 2.08 -14.89 13.41
CA THR A 27 2.31 -14.26 14.72
C THR A 27 0.97 -13.89 15.34
N PRO A 28 0.94 -13.32 16.57
CA PRO A 28 -0.32 -12.89 17.18
C PRO A 28 -1.12 -11.92 16.29
N ASN A 29 -0.45 -10.99 15.60
CA ASN A 29 -1.11 -9.92 14.87
C ASN A 29 -1.07 -10.08 13.34
N PHE A 30 -0.19 -10.94 12.80
CA PHE A 30 0.01 -11.06 11.35
C PHE A 30 0.04 -12.49 10.86
N ASN A 31 -0.48 -12.69 9.63
CA ASN A 31 -0.20 -13.83 8.78
C ASN A 31 0.64 -13.34 7.61
N THR A 32 1.83 -13.87 7.43
CA THR A 32 2.76 -13.43 6.38
C THR A 32 2.93 -14.51 5.35
N TYR A 33 2.56 -14.22 4.12
CA TYR A 33 2.61 -15.12 2.98
C TYR A 33 3.85 -14.82 2.14
N PHE A 34 4.58 -15.87 1.81
CA PHE A 34 5.81 -15.80 1.00
C PHE A 34 5.90 -17.05 0.12
N TYR A 35 6.85 -17.08 -0.80
CA TYR A 35 7.09 -18.22 -1.69
C TYR A 35 8.58 -18.48 -1.87
N GLU A 36 8.92 -19.71 -2.32
CA GLU A 36 10.30 -20.14 -2.55
C GLU A 36 11.23 -19.85 -1.34
N ASP A 37 12.38 -19.23 -1.59
CA ASP A 37 13.39 -18.93 -0.57
C ASP A 37 13.08 -17.68 0.28
N GLY A 38 11.86 -17.14 0.19
CA GLY A 38 11.43 -15.91 0.87
C GLY A 38 11.28 -16.00 2.39
N LYS A 39 11.57 -17.13 3.04
CA LYS A 39 11.37 -17.32 4.48
C LYS A 39 12.16 -16.35 5.35
N THR A 40 13.41 -16.06 4.98
CA THR A 40 14.26 -15.10 5.72
C THR A 40 13.67 -13.69 5.64
N LEU A 41 13.26 -13.29 4.45
CA LEU A 41 12.60 -11.99 4.23
C LEU A 41 11.27 -11.93 4.99
N ALA A 42 10.47 -13.00 4.99
CA ALA A 42 9.21 -13.08 5.72
C ALA A 42 9.40 -12.93 7.24
N ASN A 43 10.42 -13.57 7.81
CA ASN A 43 10.74 -13.39 9.22
C ASN A 43 11.15 -11.94 9.53
N TYR A 44 11.93 -11.33 8.67
CA TYR A 44 12.35 -9.93 8.82
C TYR A 44 11.16 -8.97 8.77
N VAL A 45 10.27 -9.14 7.79
CA VAL A 45 9.04 -8.35 7.66
C VAL A 45 8.15 -8.51 8.88
N LEU A 46 7.99 -9.74 9.40
CA LEU A 46 7.23 -10.00 10.62
C LEU A 46 7.80 -9.28 11.84
N GLN A 47 9.13 -9.30 12.00
CA GLN A 47 9.79 -8.59 13.11
C GLN A 47 9.55 -7.08 13.01
N ILE A 48 9.63 -6.50 11.81
CA ILE A 48 9.30 -5.09 11.60
C ILE A 48 7.83 -4.84 11.94
N ALA A 49 6.92 -5.63 11.39
CA ALA A 49 5.48 -5.42 11.56
C ALA A 49 5.07 -5.47 13.05
N GLU A 50 5.52 -6.48 13.79
CA GLU A 50 5.23 -6.59 15.23
C GLU A 50 5.86 -5.46 16.05
N LYS A 51 7.04 -4.98 15.65
CA LYS A 51 7.73 -3.86 16.31
C LYS A 51 7.04 -2.52 16.07
N GLU A 52 6.57 -2.27 14.82
CA GLU A 52 6.00 -0.99 14.43
C GLU A 52 4.51 -0.86 14.80
N LEU A 53 3.78 -1.98 14.89
CA LEU A 53 2.35 -2.00 15.18
C LEU A 53 1.95 -1.18 16.41
N PRO A 54 2.56 -1.37 17.61
CA PRO A 54 2.12 -0.67 18.80
C PRO A 54 2.22 0.86 18.71
N ALA A 55 3.25 1.37 18.03
CA ALA A 55 3.43 2.80 17.85
C ALA A 55 2.37 3.39 16.92
N ILE A 56 2.01 2.65 15.86
CA ILE A 56 0.99 3.07 14.90
C ILE A 56 -0.39 2.99 15.55
N GLU A 57 -0.71 1.91 16.28
CA GLU A 57 -1.96 1.78 17.03
C GLU A 57 -2.15 2.90 18.06
N GLN A 58 -1.08 3.24 18.77
CA GLN A 58 -1.10 4.36 19.71
C GLN A 58 -1.36 5.70 19.01
N PHE A 59 -0.75 5.90 17.85
CA PHE A 59 -0.90 7.14 17.10
C PHE A 59 -2.32 7.34 16.56
N VAL A 60 -2.91 6.28 16.00
CA VAL A 60 -4.28 6.33 15.45
C VAL A 60 -5.37 6.10 16.51
N GLU A 61 -4.98 5.80 17.75
CA GLU A 61 -5.88 5.47 18.87
C GLU A 61 -6.84 4.30 18.55
N TYR A 62 -6.36 3.35 17.74
CA TYR A 62 -7.14 2.20 17.30
C TYR A 62 -6.26 0.94 17.22
N GLY A 63 -6.71 -0.14 17.84
CA GLY A 63 -6.03 -1.43 17.83
C GLY A 63 -6.52 -2.37 16.75
N LEU A 64 -5.61 -3.20 16.24
CA LEU A 64 -5.92 -4.21 15.20
C LEU A 64 -6.86 -5.28 15.80
N GLN A 65 -8.09 -5.36 15.29
CA GLN A 65 -9.12 -6.28 15.80
C GLN A 65 -8.95 -7.70 15.29
N ARG A 66 -8.40 -7.86 14.10
CA ARG A 66 -8.15 -9.17 13.45
C ARG A 66 -6.76 -9.16 12.84
N ARG A 67 -6.14 -10.36 12.75
CA ARG A 67 -4.85 -10.47 12.09
C ARG A 67 -4.86 -9.84 10.72
N ALA A 68 -3.83 -9.05 10.44
CA ALA A 68 -3.58 -8.56 9.11
C ALA A 68 -2.77 -9.57 8.30
N ASN A 69 -2.96 -9.56 6.99
CA ASN A 69 -2.30 -10.46 6.06
C ASN A 69 -1.25 -9.69 5.27
N ILE A 70 0.01 -10.10 5.39
CA ILE A 70 1.14 -9.50 4.66
C ILE A 70 1.51 -10.45 3.54
N VAL A 71 1.44 -9.99 2.29
CA VAL A 71 1.87 -10.73 1.11
C VAL A 71 3.21 -10.15 0.65
N ILE A 72 4.24 -10.98 0.64
CA ILE A 72 5.60 -10.56 0.30
C ILE A 72 5.97 -11.06 -1.08
N TYR A 73 6.42 -10.14 -1.92
CA TYR A 73 7.08 -10.45 -3.19
C TYR A 73 8.58 -10.25 -3.07
N ASN A 74 9.36 -11.20 -3.58
CA ASN A 74 10.82 -11.11 -3.54
C ASN A 74 11.32 -9.97 -4.44
N HIS A 75 10.57 -9.63 -5.50
CA HIS A 75 10.90 -8.55 -6.43
C HIS A 75 9.65 -7.84 -6.93
N PHE A 76 9.78 -6.56 -7.26
CA PHE A 76 8.68 -5.75 -7.81
C PHE A 76 8.07 -6.33 -9.10
N ASN A 77 8.91 -6.83 -10.01
CA ASN A 77 8.44 -7.43 -11.27
C ASN A 77 7.51 -8.63 -11.06
N GLU A 78 7.66 -9.35 -9.96
CA GLU A 78 6.81 -10.49 -9.61
C GLU A 78 5.45 -10.02 -9.10
N LEU A 79 5.42 -8.89 -8.39
CA LEU A 79 4.17 -8.24 -8.01
C LEU A 79 3.38 -7.81 -9.25
N GLU A 80 4.03 -7.17 -10.24
CA GLU A 80 3.39 -6.78 -11.50
C GLU A 80 2.85 -7.96 -12.31
N GLN A 81 3.52 -9.11 -12.23
CA GLN A 81 3.09 -10.36 -12.90
C GLN A 81 2.02 -11.12 -12.11
N SER A 82 1.68 -10.67 -10.92
CA SER A 82 0.66 -11.31 -10.10
C SER A 82 -0.74 -10.83 -10.47
N ASN A 83 -1.74 -11.69 -10.24
CA ASN A 83 -3.16 -11.32 -10.40
C ASN A 83 -3.67 -10.35 -9.32
N ILE A 84 -2.87 -10.04 -8.32
CA ILE A 84 -3.27 -9.22 -7.18
C ILE A 84 -3.54 -7.77 -7.60
N GLY A 85 -2.93 -7.28 -8.69
CA GLY A 85 -3.23 -5.98 -9.29
C GLY A 85 -4.50 -5.94 -10.14
N LEU A 86 -5.15 -7.07 -10.42
CA LEU A 86 -6.29 -7.17 -11.32
C LEU A 86 -7.63 -7.29 -10.57
N ASN A 87 -8.07 -6.23 -9.92
CA ASN A 87 -9.47 -5.99 -9.48
C ASN A 87 -10.17 -7.02 -8.58
N LEU A 88 -9.62 -8.23 -8.35
CA LEU A 88 -10.28 -9.26 -7.56
C LEU A 88 -10.07 -9.12 -6.05
N ASP A 89 -8.93 -8.56 -5.64
CA ASP A 89 -8.58 -8.36 -4.22
C ASP A 89 -8.81 -6.92 -3.75
N TRP A 90 -9.26 -6.03 -4.65
CA TRP A 90 -9.49 -4.62 -4.36
C TRP A 90 -10.96 -4.28 -4.45
N GLN A 91 -11.47 -3.59 -3.45
CA GLN A 91 -12.77 -2.91 -3.52
C GLN A 91 -12.52 -1.41 -3.64
N THR A 92 -13.09 -0.81 -4.68
CA THR A 92 -12.99 0.63 -4.91
C THR A 92 -14.36 1.25 -4.79
N THR A 93 -14.54 2.21 -3.91
CA THR A 93 -15.77 2.99 -3.77
C THR A 93 -15.40 4.43 -3.42
N GLY A 94 -16.07 5.38 -4.05
CA GLY A 94 -15.79 6.80 -3.83
C GLY A 94 -14.35 7.22 -4.14
N GLY A 95 -13.62 6.45 -4.97
CA GLY A 95 -12.20 6.70 -5.28
C GLY A 95 -11.22 6.09 -4.29
N ILE A 96 -11.69 5.43 -3.23
CA ILE A 96 -10.86 4.74 -2.23
C ILE A 96 -10.80 3.26 -2.58
N THR A 97 -9.61 2.70 -2.54
CA THR A 97 -9.37 1.28 -2.82
C THR A 97 -8.92 0.58 -1.56
N LYS A 98 -9.68 -0.42 -1.09
CA LYS A 98 -9.36 -1.24 0.07
C LYS A 98 -8.96 -2.65 -0.36
N LEU A 99 -7.87 -3.16 0.20
CA LEU A 99 -7.52 -4.57 0.10
C LEU A 99 -8.40 -5.40 1.03
N VAL A 100 -9.05 -6.41 0.44
CA VAL A 100 -9.94 -7.31 1.19
C VAL A 100 -9.17 -8.05 2.28
N ASN A 101 -9.81 -8.29 3.44
CA ASN A 101 -9.29 -9.08 4.56
C ASN A 101 -8.02 -8.49 5.22
N ASN A 102 -7.96 -7.18 5.41
CA ASN A 102 -6.80 -6.53 6.04
C ASN A 102 -5.48 -6.95 5.39
N LYS A 103 -5.46 -7.05 4.07
CA LYS A 103 -4.29 -7.47 3.30
C LYS A 103 -3.39 -6.27 3.00
N MET A 104 -2.10 -6.44 3.20
CA MET A 104 -1.09 -5.51 2.71
C MET A 104 -0.09 -6.27 1.84
N ILE A 105 0.50 -5.56 0.88
CA ILE A 105 1.45 -6.13 -0.07
C ILE A 105 2.75 -5.35 0.05
N VAL A 106 3.85 -6.08 0.18
CA VAL A 106 5.19 -5.52 0.22
C VAL A 106 6.10 -6.27 -0.73
N TYR A 107 7.11 -5.60 -1.25
CA TYR A 107 8.16 -6.21 -2.07
C TYR A 107 9.54 -5.73 -1.61
N PHE A 108 10.55 -6.52 -1.91
CA PHE A 108 11.92 -6.18 -1.58
C PHE A 108 12.69 -5.77 -2.85
N ASP A 109 13.27 -4.58 -2.81
CA ASP A 109 14.09 -4.00 -3.88
C ASP A 109 15.58 -3.90 -3.52
N GLY A 110 15.98 -4.52 -2.39
CA GLY A 110 17.33 -4.42 -1.85
C GLY A 110 17.49 -3.33 -0.79
N ASN A 111 16.48 -2.47 -0.59
CA ASN A 111 16.50 -1.40 0.40
C ASN A 111 15.63 -1.74 1.62
N HIS A 112 16.27 -1.90 2.78
CA HIS A 112 15.59 -2.23 4.02
C HIS A 112 14.74 -1.09 4.58
N ASP A 113 15.15 0.16 4.39
CA ASP A 113 14.40 1.32 4.84
C ASP A 113 13.13 1.48 4.00
N HIS A 114 13.23 1.26 2.70
CA HIS A 114 12.06 1.24 1.82
C HIS A 114 11.09 0.11 2.21
N LEU A 115 11.60 -1.09 2.50
CA LEU A 115 10.76 -2.20 2.97
C LEU A 115 10.07 -1.88 4.30
N ARG A 116 10.80 -1.29 5.26
CA ARG A 116 10.23 -0.85 6.54
C ARG A 116 9.12 0.18 6.32
N ARG A 117 9.33 1.15 5.44
CA ARG A 117 8.32 2.15 5.07
C ARG A 117 7.07 1.50 4.48
N GLN A 118 7.21 0.56 3.55
CA GLN A 118 6.08 -0.20 2.99
C GLN A 118 5.27 -0.93 4.08
N VAL A 119 5.96 -1.57 5.05
CA VAL A 119 5.30 -2.26 6.17
C VAL A 119 4.53 -1.26 7.04
N ARG A 120 5.13 -0.13 7.40
CA ARG A 120 4.46 0.92 8.17
C ARG A 120 3.24 1.48 7.44
N GLN A 121 3.37 1.81 6.15
CA GLN A 121 2.26 2.27 5.31
C GLN A 121 1.14 1.23 5.22
N GLY A 122 1.49 -0.05 5.07
CA GLY A 122 0.52 -1.14 5.05
C GLY A 122 -0.27 -1.25 6.36
N ILE A 123 0.40 -1.19 7.51
CA ILE A 123 -0.23 -1.22 8.84
C ILE A 123 -1.12 0.02 9.01
N ALA A 124 -0.58 1.21 8.76
CA ALA A 124 -1.32 2.46 8.86
C ALA A 124 -2.60 2.43 8.00
N ARG A 125 -2.48 1.97 6.75
CA ARG A 125 -3.63 1.85 5.85
C ARG A 125 -4.68 0.89 6.39
N VAL A 126 -4.30 -0.29 6.86
CA VAL A 126 -5.25 -1.26 7.44
C VAL A 126 -5.99 -0.64 8.62
N LEU A 127 -5.29 0.01 9.55
CA LEU A 127 -5.92 0.62 10.73
C LEU A 127 -6.83 1.79 10.35
N VAL A 128 -6.36 2.71 9.51
CA VAL A 128 -7.14 3.87 9.05
C VAL A 128 -8.39 3.43 8.30
N GLU A 129 -8.27 2.46 7.39
CA GLU A 129 -9.42 1.94 6.66
C GLU A 129 -10.40 1.21 7.59
N ASN A 130 -9.92 0.50 8.61
CA ASN A 130 -10.80 -0.13 9.60
C ASN A 130 -11.53 0.90 10.47
N ILE A 131 -10.88 2.00 10.84
CA ILE A 131 -11.52 3.13 11.53
C ILE A 131 -12.64 3.73 10.66
N LEU A 132 -12.36 3.96 9.39
CA LEU A 132 -13.29 4.64 8.49
C LEU A 132 -14.44 3.75 8.03
N PHE A 133 -14.18 2.48 7.75
CA PHE A 133 -15.10 1.60 7.03
C PHE A 133 -15.47 0.32 7.79
N GLY A 134 -14.90 0.11 8.98
CA GLY A 134 -15.03 -1.15 9.70
C GLY A 134 -14.01 -2.21 9.26
N ASP A 135 -13.91 -3.26 10.05
CA ASP A 135 -12.89 -4.30 9.89
C ASP A 135 -13.36 -5.49 9.03
N ASP A 136 -14.65 -5.58 8.70
CA ASP A 136 -15.21 -6.60 7.83
C ASP A 136 -15.85 -6.02 6.55
N LEU A 137 -16.15 -6.91 5.60
CA LEU A 137 -16.72 -6.52 4.31
C LEU A 137 -18.13 -5.97 4.41
N GLY A 138 -18.91 -6.45 5.38
CA GLY A 138 -20.29 -6.01 5.58
C GLY A 138 -20.34 -4.58 6.12
N GLU A 139 -19.52 -4.29 7.11
CA GLU A 139 -19.35 -2.94 7.67
C GLU A 139 -18.78 -1.99 6.63
N PHE A 140 -17.76 -2.42 5.90
CA PHE A 140 -17.18 -1.65 4.81
C PHE A 140 -18.24 -1.24 3.78
N ALA A 141 -19.05 -2.19 3.29
CA ALA A 141 -20.10 -1.92 2.32
C ALA A 141 -21.20 -0.99 2.85
N ALA A 142 -21.55 -1.10 4.14
CA ALA A 142 -22.56 -0.25 4.77
C ALA A 142 -22.04 1.18 4.99
N ASN A 143 -20.78 1.32 5.36
CA ASN A 143 -20.19 2.64 5.69
C ASN A 143 -19.70 3.43 4.47
N GLN A 144 -19.43 2.77 3.35
CA GLN A 144 -19.00 3.41 2.10
C GLN A 144 -19.94 4.50 1.61
N THR A 145 -21.25 4.28 1.75
CA THR A 145 -22.27 5.24 1.30
C THR A 145 -22.36 6.47 2.20
N LEU A 146 -21.76 6.40 3.39
CA LEU A 146 -21.83 7.47 4.40
C LEU A 146 -20.59 8.41 4.38
N LEU A 147 -19.48 7.93 3.81
CA LEU A 147 -18.19 8.65 3.85
C LEU A 147 -17.71 8.96 2.42
N ASP A 148 -18.06 10.14 1.92
CA ASP A 148 -17.51 10.67 0.67
C ASP A 148 -16.20 11.41 0.96
N LEU A 149 -15.18 10.65 1.40
CA LEU A 149 -13.86 11.19 1.68
C LEU A 149 -13.00 11.21 0.41
N PRO A 150 -12.36 12.33 0.09
CA PRO A 150 -11.43 12.39 -1.03
C PRO A 150 -10.26 11.43 -0.83
N LYS A 151 -9.89 10.72 -1.90
CA LYS A 151 -8.77 9.75 -1.86
C LYS A 151 -7.48 10.35 -1.31
N TRP A 152 -7.14 11.58 -1.71
CA TRP A 152 -5.93 12.25 -1.25
C TRP A 152 -5.88 12.46 0.28
N LEU A 153 -7.04 12.65 0.92
CA LEU A 153 -7.09 12.83 2.37
C LEU A 153 -6.76 11.52 3.10
N VAL A 154 -7.32 10.41 2.64
CA VAL A 154 -7.04 9.10 3.24
C VAL A 154 -5.60 8.69 2.99
N ASP A 155 -5.12 8.83 1.75
CA ASP A 155 -3.74 8.51 1.39
C ASP A 155 -2.74 9.40 2.15
N GLY A 156 -2.98 10.71 2.20
CA GLY A 156 -2.14 11.66 2.95
C GLY A 156 -2.10 11.34 4.45
N TYR A 157 -3.24 11.00 5.04
CA TYR A 157 -3.27 10.61 6.44
C TYR A 157 -2.54 9.29 6.71
N VAL A 158 -2.68 8.30 5.84
CA VAL A 158 -1.93 7.03 5.92
C VAL A 158 -0.42 7.30 5.85
N ASP A 159 0.01 8.14 4.93
CA ASP A 159 1.42 8.50 4.79
C ASP A 159 1.93 9.27 6.02
N TYR A 160 1.13 10.20 6.55
CA TYR A 160 1.44 10.92 7.79
C TYR A 160 1.62 9.99 8.99
N VAL A 161 0.75 9.00 9.14
CA VAL A 161 0.85 7.98 10.21
C VAL A 161 2.07 7.09 10.03
N ALA A 162 2.38 6.73 8.79
CA ALA A 162 3.44 5.78 8.45
C ALA A 162 4.84 6.41 8.46
N GLU A 163 4.94 7.65 8.04
CA GLU A 163 6.22 8.35 7.92
C GLU A 163 6.52 9.23 9.12
N GLU A 164 7.71 9.09 9.66
CA GLU A 164 8.28 10.09 10.56
C GLU A 164 8.78 11.25 9.71
N TRP A 165 8.48 12.50 10.12
CA TRP A 165 9.05 13.68 9.50
C TRP A 165 10.58 13.58 9.50
N ASN A 166 11.20 13.75 8.38
CA ASN A 166 12.64 13.58 8.21
C ASN A 166 13.25 14.75 7.44
N ALA A 167 14.57 14.81 7.40
CA ALA A 167 15.30 15.90 6.76
C ALA A 167 15.02 16.00 5.25
N GLU A 168 14.73 14.89 4.58
CA GLU A 168 14.41 14.88 3.15
C GLU A 168 13.06 15.56 2.87
N LEU A 169 12.03 15.25 3.65
CA LEU A 169 10.73 15.92 3.58
C LEU A 169 10.83 17.41 3.95
N ASP A 170 11.66 17.74 4.95
CA ASP A 170 11.92 19.11 5.35
C ASP A 170 12.60 19.91 4.24
N ASP A 171 13.58 19.33 3.57
CA ASP A 171 14.29 19.96 2.45
C ASP A 171 13.37 20.08 1.21
N GLU A 172 12.50 19.09 0.95
CA GLU A 172 11.53 19.16 -0.12
C GLU A 172 10.51 20.29 0.13
N LEU A 173 9.99 20.39 1.36
CA LEU A 173 9.08 21.48 1.76
C LEU A 173 9.76 22.85 1.63
N LYS A 174 10.98 22.98 2.16
CA LYS A 174 11.76 24.23 2.05
C LYS A 174 12.01 24.62 0.59
N SER A 175 12.37 23.66 -0.25
CA SER A 175 12.58 23.90 -1.68
C SER A 175 11.30 24.38 -2.36
N ALA A 176 10.16 23.78 -2.06
CA ALA A 176 8.87 24.19 -2.58
C ALA A 176 8.48 25.61 -2.12
N LEU A 177 8.79 25.95 -0.86
CA LEU A 177 8.53 27.30 -0.32
C LEU A 177 9.45 28.35 -0.95
N LEU A 178 10.75 28.03 -1.11
CA LEU A 178 11.75 28.97 -1.62
C LEU A 178 11.65 29.20 -3.14
N SER A 179 11.20 28.22 -3.89
CA SER A 179 10.99 28.33 -5.34
C SER A 179 9.85 29.28 -5.71
N GLY A 180 9.02 29.67 -4.74
CA GLY A 180 7.83 30.48 -4.98
C GLY A 180 6.75 29.78 -5.82
N GLU A 181 6.93 28.51 -6.12
CA GLU A 181 5.93 27.65 -6.77
C GLU A 181 4.87 27.23 -5.75
N TYR A 182 4.18 28.21 -5.20
CA TYR A 182 3.07 27.95 -4.30
C TYR A 182 1.93 27.34 -5.10
N LYS A 183 1.82 26.04 -5.02
CA LYS A 183 0.62 25.35 -5.48
C LYS A 183 -0.49 25.58 -4.47
N ASN A 184 -1.70 25.85 -4.96
CA ASN A 184 -2.84 25.85 -4.06
C ASN A 184 -3.05 24.46 -3.49
N PHE A 185 -3.77 24.36 -2.37
CA PHE A 185 -3.99 23.09 -1.67
C PHE A 185 -4.50 21.97 -2.59
N TYR A 186 -5.41 22.26 -3.53
CA TYR A 186 -5.93 21.27 -4.46
C TYR A 186 -4.87 20.72 -5.42
N GLN A 187 -3.98 21.58 -5.89
CA GLN A 187 -2.86 21.16 -6.75
C GLN A 187 -1.84 20.32 -5.95
N LEU A 188 -1.55 20.74 -4.71
CA LEU A 188 -0.65 20.01 -3.82
C LEU A 188 -1.22 18.63 -3.49
N ALA A 189 -2.50 18.54 -3.15
CA ALA A 189 -3.19 17.29 -2.85
C ALA A 189 -3.23 16.32 -4.04
N TYR A 190 -3.27 16.84 -5.27
CA TYR A 190 -3.23 16.02 -6.48
C TYR A 190 -1.82 15.53 -6.84
N GLU A 191 -0.82 16.43 -6.78
CA GLU A 191 0.53 16.15 -7.25
C GLU A 191 1.44 15.57 -6.15
N LYS A 192 1.25 16.00 -4.90
CA LYS A 192 2.06 15.62 -3.74
C LYS A 192 1.17 15.36 -2.51
N PRO A 193 0.39 14.28 -2.51
CA PRO A 193 -0.57 14.00 -1.43
C PRO A 193 0.11 13.87 -0.06
N LEU A 194 1.34 13.37 0.01
CA LEU A 194 2.11 13.29 1.24
C LEU A 194 2.32 14.67 1.89
N LEU A 195 2.77 15.67 1.11
CA LEU A 195 2.95 17.04 1.63
C LEU A 195 1.62 17.73 1.95
N ALA A 196 0.53 17.36 1.30
CA ALA A 196 -0.80 17.88 1.60
C ALA A 196 -1.40 17.26 2.86
N GLY A 197 -1.00 16.03 3.19
CA GLY A 197 -1.46 15.30 4.37
C GLY A 197 -0.72 15.71 5.67
N HIS A 198 0.50 16.20 5.55
CA HIS A 198 1.29 16.78 6.64
C HIS A 198 0.94 18.24 6.90
#